data_6caa55e369e7c54ccb3111012580e610
#
_entry.id   6caa55e369e7c54ccb3111012580e610
#
_cell.length_a   1.000
_cell.length_b   1.000
_cell.length_c   1.000
_cell.angle_alpha   90.00
_cell.angle_beta   90.00
_cell.angle_gamma   90.00
#
_symmetry.space_group_name_H-M   'P 1'
#
loop_
_entity.id
_entity.type
_entity.pdbx_description
1 polymer ?
#
loop_
_entity_poly.entity_id
_entity_poly.type
_entity_poly.pdbx_seq_one_letter_code
_entity_poly.pdbx_strand_id
1 'polypeptide(L)'
;MKPGQQSAAPAGQGPTQKEVEGTAKQRMEKVIAALMHEMTSLRTGRASINLFDGIHVEAYGSPMPLNHVATLHVPEPTLITIQPYDVSQIGLIEKAIRGSDLGLNPSNDGKLIRVPIPTLTEERRRELVKKLHHEAEEHRILVRNVRRDANESFKKLLKDKAISEDDERRAIDEMQKLTDSYIAKIDQLSKGKEKEIMQV
;
A
#
# COMPACT_ATOMS: atom_id res chain seq x y z
N MET A 1 36.02 -44.50 -3.43
CA MET A 1 35.24 -43.29 -3.67
C MET A 1 33.84 -43.71 -4.07
N LYS A 2 32.84 -43.57 -3.19
CA LYS A 2 31.42 -43.78 -3.49
C LYS A 2 30.79 -42.42 -3.77
N PRO A 3 30.04 -42.19 -4.86
CA PRO A 3 29.34 -40.96 -5.09
C PRO A 3 28.09 -40.89 -4.19
N GLY A 4 27.88 -39.72 -3.60
CA GLY A 4 26.82 -39.44 -2.66
C GLY A 4 25.41 -39.65 -3.28
N GLN A 5 24.60 -40.35 -2.55
CA GLN A 5 23.14 -40.42 -2.78
C GLN A 5 22.55 -39.05 -2.51
N GLN A 6 22.18 -38.36 -3.57
CA GLN A 6 21.20 -37.27 -3.51
C GLN A 6 19.86 -37.91 -3.17
N SER A 7 19.34 -37.63 -1.97
CA SER A 7 18.01 -37.99 -1.55
C SER A 7 17.03 -37.24 -2.42
N ALA A 8 16.43 -37.92 -3.39
CA ALA A 8 15.30 -37.45 -4.14
C ALA A 8 14.14 -37.23 -3.15
N ALA A 9 13.61 -36.00 -3.10
CA ALA A 9 12.36 -35.70 -2.40
C ALA A 9 11.24 -36.60 -2.98
N PRO A 10 10.35 -37.18 -2.17
CA PRO A 10 9.26 -38.01 -2.65
C PRO A 10 8.30 -37.18 -3.49
N ALA A 11 8.25 -37.46 -4.78
CA ALA A 11 7.23 -36.97 -5.68
C ALA A 11 5.89 -37.58 -5.26
N GLY A 12 4.90 -36.74 -4.88
CA GLY A 12 3.51 -37.23 -4.77
C GLY A 12 2.73 -36.87 -3.49
N GLN A 13 3.22 -35.98 -2.64
CA GLN A 13 2.39 -35.47 -1.53
C GLN A 13 1.87 -34.08 -1.92
N GLY A 14 0.55 -33.93 -1.98
CA GLY A 14 -0.11 -32.63 -2.09
C GLY A 14 0.34 -31.68 -0.96
N PRO A 15 0.00 -30.38 -1.02
CA PRO A 15 0.43 -29.42 -0.02
C PRO A 15 0.01 -29.90 1.38
N THR A 16 0.89 -29.74 2.36
CA THR A 16 0.56 -30.03 3.77
C THR A 16 -0.38 -28.95 4.33
N GLN A 17 -1.12 -29.27 5.42
CA GLN A 17 -1.98 -28.31 6.10
C GLN A 17 -1.27 -26.97 6.37
N LYS A 18 -0.04 -27.03 6.91
CA LYS A 18 0.76 -25.83 7.22
C LYS A 18 1.13 -25.02 5.98
N GLU A 19 1.37 -25.67 4.86
CA GLU A 19 1.65 -24.99 3.59
C GLU A 19 0.41 -24.27 3.06
N VAL A 20 -0.79 -24.88 3.19
CA VAL A 20 -2.06 -24.24 2.83
C VAL A 20 -2.31 -23.01 3.69
N GLU A 21 -2.13 -23.11 5.03
CA GLU A 21 -2.26 -21.99 5.96
C GLU A 21 -1.26 -20.88 5.67
N GLY A 22 0.02 -21.25 5.46
CA GLY A 22 1.08 -20.30 5.11
C GLY A 22 0.82 -19.57 3.80
N THR A 23 0.37 -20.29 2.78
CA THR A 23 0.03 -19.71 1.47
C THR A 23 -1.17 -18.78 1.57
N ALA A 24 -2.20 -19.17 2.31
CA ALA A 24 -3.37 -18.34 2.55
C ALA A 24 -3.00 -17.04 3.27
N LYS A 25 -2.19 -17.12 4.32
CA LYS A 25 -1.68 -15.96 5.05
C LYS A 25 -0.91 -15.00 4.13
N GLN A 26 0.03 -15.51 3.34
CA GLN A 26 0.81 -14.70 2.38
C GLN A 26 -0.09 -14.03 1.33
N ARG A 27 -1.12 -14.74 0.83
CA ARG A 27 -2.10 -14.16 -0.10
C ARG A 27 -2.89 -13.04 0.55
N MET A 28 -3.35 -13.21 1.81
CA MET A 28 -4.06 -12.17 2.55
C MET A 28 -3.15 -10.95 2.84
N GLU A 29 -1.88 -11.18 3.15
CA GLU A 29 -0.89 -10.09 3.30
C GLU A 29 -0.71 -9.29 2.02
N LYS A 30 -0.65 -9.95 0.87
CA LYS A 30 -0.59 -9.29 -0.44
C LYS A 30 -1.85 -8.46 -0.72
N VAL A 31 -3.02 -8.94 -0.33
CA VAL A 31 -4.29 -8.18 -0.46
C VAL A 31 -4.23 -6.89 0.37
N ILE A 32 -3.73 -6.95 1.61
CA ILE A 32 -3.55 -5.74 2.44
C ILE A 32 -2.53 -4.79 1.82
N ALA A 33 -1.40 -5.29 1.33
CA ALA A 33 -0.38 -4.46 0.70
C ALA A 33 -0.92 -3.75 -0.56
N ALA A 34 -1.72 -4.44 -1.37
CA ALA A 34 -2.38 -3.86 -2.54
C ALA A 34 -3.35 -2.74 -2.13
N LEU A 35 -4.21 -2.97 -1.13
CA LEU A 35 -5.12 -1.95 -0.60
C LEU A 35 -4.35 -0.72 -0.09
N MET A 36 -3.26 -0.92 0.65
CA MET A 36 -2.43 0.20 1.14
C MET A 36 -1.83 1.01 -0.01
N HIS A 37 -1.38 0.34 -1.07
CA HIS A 37 -0.84 1.00 -2.25
C HIS A 37 -1.93 1.83 -2.97
N GLU A 38 -3.11 1.28 -3.17
CA GLU A 38 -4.27 1.98 -3.76
C GLU A 38 -4.69 3.17 -2.91
N MET A 39 -4.76 3.02 -1.59
CA MET A 39 -5.05 4.12 -0.66
C MET A 39 -4.00 5.24 -0.71
N THR A 40 -2.75 4.92 -0.96
CA THR A 40 -1.68 5.92 -1.11
C THR A 40 -1.85 6.72 -2.39
N SER A 41 -2.34 6.09 -3.46
CA SER A 41 -2.61 6.76 -4.75
C SER A 41 -3.82 7.71 -4.71
N LEU A 42 -4.71 7.57 -3.72
CA LEU A 42 -5.84 8.47 -3.53
C LEU A 42 -5.35 9.85 -3.06
N ARG A 43 -5.36 10.84 -3.96
CA ARG A 43 -5.01 12.23 -3.66
C ARG A 43 -6.07 12.84 -2.74
N THR A 44 -5.77 12.92 -1.46
CA THR A 44 -6.70 13.39 -0.42
C THR A 44 -6.75 14.93 -0.30
N GLY A 45 -6.01 15.67 -1.13
CA GLY A 45 -5.86 17.14 -1.00
C GLY A 45 -5.03 17.53 0.22
N ARG A 46 -4.38 16.58 0.86
CA ARG A 46 -3.51 16.83 2.02
C ARG A 46 -2.05 16.89 1.58
N ALA A 47 -1.32 17.84 2.12
CA ALA A 47 0.11 17.97 1.89
C ALA A 47 0.85 16.72 2.42
N SER A 48 1.60 16.06 1.56
CA SER A 48 2.46 14.92 1.90
C SER A 48 3.77 15.06 1.15
N ILE A 49 4.87 14.81 1.83
CA ILE A 49 6.21 14.82 1.24
C ILE A 49 6.31 13.81 0.10
N ASN A 50 5.63 12.67 0.23
CA ASN A 50 5.64 11.61 -0.78
C ASN A 50 5.07 12.04 -2.15
N LEU A 51 4.33 13.17 -2.21
CA LEU A 51 3.88 13.72 -3.50
C LEU A 51 5.05 14.12 -4.41
N PHE A 52 6.22 14.37 -3.83
CA PHE A 52 7.41 14.81 -4.53
C PHE A 52 8.45 13.73 -4.80
N ASP A 53 8.22 12.47 -4.37
CA ASP A 53 9.17 11.36 -4.53
C ASP A 53 9.53 11.05 -5.99
N GLY A 54 8.64 11.37 -6.93
CA GLY A 54 8.86 11.19 -8.38
C GLY A 54 9.48 12.41 -9.09
N ILE A 55 9.72 13.53 -8.39
CA ILE A 55 10.23 14.75 -9.02
C ILE A 55 11.74 14.73 -9.07
N HIS A 56 12.28 14.88 -10.29
CA HIS A 56 13.71 15.06 -10.54
C HIS A 56 13.99 16.50 -10.94
N VAL A 57 15.01 17.06 -10.34
CA VAL A 57 15.51 18.43 -10.61
C VAL A 57 16.82 18.31 -11.36
N GLU A 58 16.98 19.06 -12.42
CA GLU A 58 18.27 19.18 -13.12
C GLU A 58 19.22 20.09 -12.32
N ALA A 59 19.81 19.52 -11.26
CA ALA A 59 20.75 20.23 -10.39
C ALA A 59 22.18 19.78 -10.71
N TYR A 60 23.11 20.73 -10.73
CA TYR A 60 24.55 20.49 -10.95
C TYR A 60 24.86 19.72 -12.24
N GLY A 61 24.02 19.86 -13.28
CA GLY A 61 24.22 19.22 -14.59
C GLY A 61 23.74 17.76 -14.68
N SER A 62 23.03 17.25 -13.69
CA SER A 62 22.45 15.92 -13.69
C SER A 62 21.06 15.91 -13.03
N PRO A 63 20.15 15.01 -13.48
CA PRO A 63 18.86 14.85 -12.84
C PRO A 63 19.03 14.21 -11.47
N MET A 64 18.57 14.88 -10.43
CA MET A 64 18.63 14.44 -9.04
C MET A 64 17.22 14.44 -8.41
N PRO A 65 16.89 13.47 -7.55
CA PRO A 65 15.66 13.50 -6.77
C PRO A 65 15.58 14.78 -5.93
N LEU A 66 14.38 15.35 -5.81
CA LEU A 66 14.15 16.61 -5.09
C LEU A 66 14.64 16.56 -3.62
N ASN A 67 14.48 15.43 -2.96
CA ASN A 67 14.92 15.20 -1.58
C ASN A 67 16.45 15.21 -1.40
N HIS A 68 17.23 15.13 -2.49
CA HIS A 68 18.70 15.25 -2.46
C HIS A 68 19.19 16.69 -2.58
N VAL A 69 18.35 17.59 -3.07
CA VAL A 69 18.72 19.01 -3.30
C VAL A 69 18.00 19.99 -2.38
N ALA A 70 16.99 19.51 -1.63
CA ALA A 70 16.22 20.34 -0.71
C ALA A 70 15.64 19.53 0.46
N THR A 71 15.35 20.21 1.56
CA THR A 71 14.58 19.68 2.67
C THR A 71 13.11 20.07 2.50
N LEU A 72 12.20 19.08 2.66
CA LEU A 72 10.76 19.28 2.56
C LEU A 72 10.13 19.27 3.95
N HIS A 73 9.25 20.23 4.22
CA HIS A 73 8.49 20.35 5.45
C HIS A 73 7.00 20.53 5.14
N VAL A 74 6.15 20.04 6.03
CA VAL A 74 4.69 20.22 5.97
C VAL A 74 4.26 21.01 7.21
N PRO A 75 4.35 22.35 7.19
CA PRO A 75 3.96 23.18 8.33
C PRO A 75 2.44 23.17 8.53
N GLU A 76 1.67 23.03 7.47
CA GLU A 76 0.21 23.02 7.47
C GLU A 76 -0.33 21.88 6.58
N PRO A 77 -1.54 21.38 6.84
CA PRO A 77 -2.14 20.29 6.06
C PRO A 77 -2.28 20.55 4.55
N THR A 78 -2.25 21.81 4.16
CA THR A 78 -2.42 22.27 2.77
C THR A 78 -1.20 23.01 2.21
N LEU A 79 -0.08 23.05 2.94
CA LEU A 79 1.12 23.79 2.53
C LEU A 79 2.35 22.90 2.69
N ILE A 80 3.14 22.81 1.62
CA ILE A 80 4.48 22.23 1.65
C ILE A 80 5.50 23.34 1.47
N THR A 81 6.50 23.35 2.32
CA THR A 81 7.65 24.25 2.19
C THR A 81 8.88 23.44 1.81
N ILE A 82 9.62 23.93 0.83
CA ILE A 82 10.80 23.29 0.29
C ILE A 82 11.95 24.27 0.50
N GLN A 83 12.93 23.84 1.28
CA GLN A 83 14.13 24.62 1.57
C GLN A 83 15.31 24.03 0.81
N PRO A 84 15.76 24.66 -0.28
CA PRO A 84 16.93 24.23 -1.02
C PRO A 84 18.19 24.29 -0.18
N TYR A 85 19.11 23.36 -0.37
CA TYR A 85 20.45 23.44 0.24
C TYR A 85 21.30 24.54 -0.42
N ASP A 86 21.05 24.81 -1.69
CA ASP A 86 21.66 25.86 -2.46
C ASP A 86 20.57 26.77 -3.05
N VAL A 87 20.60 28.05 -2.64
CA VAL A 87 19.62 29.05 -3.07
C VAL A 87 19.66 29.28 -4.59
N SER A 88 20.79 29.02 -5.26
CA SER A 88 20.90 29.12 -6.71
C SER A 88 20.02 28.13 -7.47
N GLN A 89 19.62 27.04 -6.83
CA GLN A 89 18.79 25.98 -7.43
C GLN A 89 17.29 26.25 -7.32
N ILE A 90 16.84 27.31 -6.64
CA ILE A 90 15.42 27.64 -6.43
C ILE A 90 14.64 27.62 -7.75
N GLY A 91 15.17 28.32 -8.77
CA GLY A 91 14.49 28.41 -10.07
C GLY A 91 14.35 27.07 -10.79
N LEU A 92 15.34 26.17 -10.65
CA LEU A 92 15.30 24.83 -11.24
C LEU A 92 14.32 23.92 -10.50
N ILE A 93 14.28 24.02 -9.17
CA ILE A 93 13.32 23.27 -8.34
C ILE A 93 11.89 23.74 -8.66
N GLU A 94 11.66 25.04 -8.73
CA GLU A 94 10.35 25.61 -9.07
C GLU A 94 9.89 25.18 -10.46
N LYS A 95 10.80 25.21 -11.46
CA LYS A 95 10.52 24.74 -12.82
C LYS A 95 10.17 23.25 -12.84
N ALA A 96 10.91 22.42 -12.11
CA ALA A 96 10.66 20.98 -12.03
C ALA A 96 9.29 20.67 -11.41
N ILE A 97 8.90 21.38 -10.33
CA ILE A 97 7.58 21.21 -9.69
C ILE A 97 6.46 21.69 -10.62
N ARG A 98 6.62 22.82 -11.30
CA ARG A 98 5.61 23.34 -12.23
C ARG A 98 5.46 22.47 -13.47
N GLY A 99 6.56 21.85 -13.93
CA GLY A 99 6.55 20.91 -15.07
C GLY A 99 6.10 19.50 -14.72
N SER A 100 5.87 19.18 -13.45
CA SER A 100 5.38 17.87 -13.01
C SER A 100 3.87 17.73 -13.26
N ASP A 101 3.40 16.48 -13.39
CA ASP A 101 1.97 16.15 -13.55
C ASP A 101 1.13 16.43 -12.29
N LEU A 102 1.72 17.05 -11.26
CA LEU A 102 1.04 17.40 -10.03
C LEU A 102 0.10 18.59 -10.17
N GLY A 103 0.31 19.45 -11.16
CA GLY A 103 -0.50 20.67 -11.39
C GLY A 103 -0.39 21.68 -10.24
N LEU A 104 0.74 21.71 -9.55
CA LEU A 104 0.98 22.59 -8.42
C LEU A 104 1.62 23.92 -8.87
N ASN A 105 1.28 25.01 -8.18
CA ASN A 105 1.83 26.33 -8.44
C ASN A 105 2.80 26.74 -7.29
N PRO A 106 4.08 26.45 -7.41
CA PRO A 106 5.07 26.88 -6.42
C PRO A 106 5.25 28.41 -6.46
N SER A 107 5.48 29.00 -5.31
CA SER A 107 5.93 30.38 -5.15
C SER A 107 7.17 30.42 -4.26
N ASN A 108 8.12 31.32 -4.50
CA ASN A 108 9.32 31.44 -3.70
C ASN A 108 9.48 32.85 -3.13
N ASP A 109 10.19 32.99 -2.01
CA ASP A 109 10.58 34.24 -1.37
C ASP A 109 12.08 34.50 -1.45
N GLY A 110 12.78 33.82 -2.37
CA GLY A 110 14.22 33.90 -2.57
C GLY A 110 15.05 33.01 -1.64
N LYS A 111 14.44 32.34 -0.65
CA LYS A 111 15.09 31.37 0.27
C LYS A 111 14.32 30.08 0.42
N LEU A 112 13.00 30.15 0.32
CA LEU A 112 12.09 29.08 0.57
C LEU A 112 11.05 29.01 -0.56
N ILE A 113 10.74 27.82 -1.02
CA ILE A 113 9.65 27.58 -1.98
C ILE A 113 8.42 27.12 -1.20
N ARG A 114 7.28 27.76 -1.45
CA ARG A 114 5.99 27.42 -0.87
C ARG A 114 5.11 26.80 -1.94
N VAL A 115 4.60 25.62 -1.66
CA VAL A 115 3.73 24.88 -2.58
C VAL A 115 2.38 24.67 -1.91
N PRO A 116 1.38 25.54 -2.22
CA PRO A 116 0.02 25.33 -1.72
C PRO A 116 -0.60 24.13 -2.42
N ILE A 117 -1.20 23.23 -1.64
CA ILE A 117 -1.95 22.11 -2.15
C ILE A 117 -3.42 22.53 -2.22
N PRO A 118 -4.06 22.45 -3.41
CA PRO A 118 -5.46 22.83 -3.55
C PRO A 118 -6.34 21.92 -2.70
N THR A 119 -7.19 22.52 -1.88
CA THR A 119 -8.16 21.79 -1.07
C THR A 119 -9.24 21.18 -1.97
N LEU A 120 -9.65 19.96 -1.63
CA LEU A 120 -10.76 19.30 -2.32
C LEU A 120 -12.10 19.96 -1.94
N THR A 121 -13.01 20.08 -2.89
CA THR A 121 -14.38 20.44 -2.61
C THR A 121 -15.08 19.35 -1.79
N GLU A 122 -16.11 19.69 -1.03
CA GLU A 122 -16.86 18.72 -0.23
C GLU A 122 -17.46 17.60 -1.09
N GLU A 123 -17.94 17.92 -2.29
CA GLU A 123 -18.44 16.95 -3.25
C GLU A 123 -17.36 15.95 -3.65
N ARG A 124 -16.15 16.44 -3.96
CA ARG A 124 -15.04 15.59 -4.34
C ARG A 124 -14.56 14.69 -3.20
N ARG A 125 -14.59 15.19 -1.96
CA ARG A 125 -14.31 14.36 -0.77
C ARG A 125 -15.31 13.21 -0.65
N ARG A 126 -16.61 13.48 -0.82
CA ARG A 126 -17.68 12.46 -0.78
C ARG A 126 -17.51 11.41 -1.88
N GLU A 127 -17.10 11.81 -3.08
CA GLU A 127 -16.79 10.87 -4.17
C GLU A 127 -15.61 9.97 -3.82
N LEU A 128 -14.54 10.54 -3.25
CA LEU A 128 -13.36 9.79 -2.83
C LEU A 128 -13.69 8.80 -1.71
N VAL A 129 -14.54 9.18 -0.75
CA VAL A 129 -15.01 8.27 0.30
C VAL A 129 -15.82 7.12 -0.30
N LYS A 130 -16.71 7.37 -1.26
CA LYS A 130 -17.45 6.31 -1.96
C LYS A 130 -16.48 5.35 -2.68
N LYS A 131 -15.49 5.89 -3.38
CA LYS A 131 -14.47 5.08 -4.04
C LYS A 131 -13.68 4.24 -3.03
N LEU A 132 -13.24 4.84 -1.92
CA LEU A 132 -12.54 4.16 -0.85
C LEU A 132 -13.35 2.98 -0.27
N HIS A 133 -14.65 3.17 -0.02
CA HIS A 133 -15.51 2.10 0.47
C HIS A 133 -15.69 0.98 -0.55
N HIS A 134 -15.78 1.30 -1.83
CA HIS A 134 -15.84 0.31 -2.91
C HIS A 134 -14.57 -0.55 -2.94
N GLU A 135 -13.41 0.08 -2.96
CA GLU A 135 -12.10 -0.60 -2.95
C GLU A 135 -11.91 -1.46 -1.69
N ALA A 136 -12.32 -0.95 -0.52
CA ALA A 136 -12.27 -1.74 0.72
C ALA A 136 -13.15 -2.99 0.63
N GLU A 137 -14.35 -2.91 0.03
CA GLU A 137 -15.23 -4.08 -0.12
C GLU A 137 -14.67 -5.09 -1.12
N GLU A 138 -14.09 -4.65 -2.22
CA GLU A 138 -13.39 -5.54 -3.15
C GLU A 138 -12.27 -6.33 -2.46
N HIS A 139 -11.49 -5.68 -1.62
CA HIS A 139 -10.42 -6.33 -0.87
C HIS A 139 -10.96 -7.30 0.21
N ARG A 140 -12.11 -7.00 0.85
CA ARG A 140 -12.80 -7.96 1.74
C ARG A 140 -13.25 -9.21 0.99
N ILE A 141 -13.76 -9.04 -0.24
CA ILE A 141 -14.15 -10.16 -1.11
C ILE A 141 -12.92 -11.02 -1.45
N LEU A 142 -11.78 -10.40 -1.78
CA LEU A 142 -10.53 -11.12 -2.06
C LEU A 142 -10.07 -11.94 -0.84
N VAL A 143 -10.10 -11.38 0.37
CA VAL A 143 -9.75 -12.09 1.61
C VAL A 143 -10.69 -13.27 1.84
N ARG A 144 -12.01 -13.08 1.64
CA ARG A 144 -13.00 -14.17 1.75
C ARG A 144 -12.78 -15.28 0.70
N ASN A 145 -12.34 -14.92 -0.51
CA ASN A 145 -12.01 -15.90 -1.55
C ASN A 145 -10.78 -16.71 -1.17
N VAL A 146 -9.73 -16.10 -0.63
CA VAL A 146 -8.55 -16.82 -0.12
C VAL A 146 -8.96 -17.84 0.95
N ARG A 147 -9.86 -17.47 1.87
CA ARG A 147 -10.40 -18.42 2.86
C ARG A 147 -11.13 -19.59 2.20
N ARG A 148 -11.98 -19.33 1.20
CA ARG A 148 -12.71 -20.38 0.47
C ARG A 148 -11.74 -21.36 -0.19
N ASP A 149 -10.74 -20.86 -0.89
CA ASP A 149 -9.70 -21.66 -1.53
C ASP A 149 -8.96 -22.56 -0.51
N ALA A 150 -8.61 -21.99 0.65
CA ALA A 150 -7.95 -22.72 1.72
C ALA A 150 -8.85 -23.82 2.29
N ASN A 151 -10.14 -23.54 2.54
CA ASN A 151 -11.11 -24.51 3.03
C ASN A 151 -11.34 -25.65 2.02
N GLU A 152 -11.35 -25.35 0.72
CA GLU A 152 -11.39 -26.39 -0.32
C GLU A 152 -10.15 -27.26 -0.31
N SER A 153 -8.98 -26.67 -0.06
CA SER A 153 -7.73 -27.41 0.07
C SER A 153 -7.73 -28.32 1.30
N PHE A 154 -8.26 -27.87 2.45
CA PHE A 154 -8.41 -28.71 3.65
C PHE A 154 -9.36 -29.88 3.40
N LYS A 155 -10.49 -29.68 2.72
CA LYS A 155 -11.40 -30.76 2.33
C LYS A 155 -10.74 -31.81 1.41
N LYS A 156 -9.85 -31.38 0.51
CA LYS A 156 -9.06 -32.31 -0.32
C LYS A 156 -8.12 -33.13 0.54
N LEU A 157 -7.39 -32.48 1.46
CA LEU A 157 -6.48 -33.16 2.38
C LEU A 157 -7.21 -34.20 3.24
N LEU A 158 -8.42 -33.90 3.72
CA LEU A 158 -9.26 -34.87 4.46
C LEU A 158 -9.67 -36.04 3.56
N LYS A 159 -10.13 -35.77 2.33
CA LYS A 159 -10.51 -36.80 1.36
C LYS A 159 -9.34 -37.72 1.02
N ASP A 160 -8.15 -37.17 0.91
CA ASP A 160 -6.91 -37.90 0.64
C ASP A 160 -6.34 -38.57 1.91
N LYS A 161 -7.07 -38.48 3.05
CA LYS A 161 -6.68 -39.00 4.37
C LYS A 161 -5.32 -38.48 4.87
N ALA A 162 -4.92 -37.32 4.41
CA ALA A 162 -3.68 -36.65 4.83
C ALA A 162 -3.83 -35.92 6.19
N ILE A 163 -5.07 -35.58 6.58
CA ILE A 163 -5.43 -34.99 7.88
C ILE A 163 -6.67 -35.71 8.45
N SER A 164 -6.88 -35.59 9.77
CA SER A 164 -8.08 -36.08 10.44
C SER A 164 -9.25 -35.07 10.34
N GLU A 165 -10.48 -35.51 10.63
CA GLU A 165 -11.65 -34.61 10.70
C GLU A 165 -11.49 -33.53 11.77
N ASP A 166 -10.84 -33.84 12.90
CA ASP A 166 -10.58 -32.88 13.96
C ASP A 166 -9.52 -31.84 13.55
N ASP A 167 -8.54 -32.25 12.74
CA ASP A 167 -7.54 -31.34 12.19
C ASP A 167 -8.17 -30.40 11.15
N GLU A 168 -9.04 -30.92 10.27
CA GLU A 168 -9.78 -30.09 9.32
C GLU A 168 -10.62 -29.04 10.04
N ARG A 169 -11.39 -29.42 11.06
CA ARG A 169 -12.20 -28.46 11.86
C ARG A 169 -11.34 -27.36 12.47
N ARG A 170 -10.24 -27.75 13.10
CA ARG A 170 -9.30 -26.78 13.68
C ARG A 170 -8.72 -25.84 12.63
N ALA A 171 -8.29 -26.37 11.49
CA ALA A 171 -7.77 -25.57 10.38
C ALA A 171 -8.78 -24.56 9.84
N ILE A 172 -10.05 -24.99 9.69
CA ILE A 172 -11.16 -24.11 9.25
C ILE A 172 -11.40 -23.00 10.28
N ASP A 173 -11.43 -23.31 11.57
CA ASP A 173 -11.62 -22.33 12.65
C ASP A 173 -10.47 -21.33 12.72
N GLU A 174 -9.24 -21.79 12.59
CA GLU A 174 -8.05 -20.93 12.55
C GLU A 174 -8.07 -20.02 11.31
N MET A 175 -8.43 -20.56 10.16
CA MET A 175 -8.57 -19.79 8.92
C MET A 175 -9.69 -18.76 9.01
N GLN A 176 -10.79 -19.05 9.71
CA GLN A 176 -11.85 -18.07 9.98
C GLN A 176 -11.34 -16.93 10.85
N LYS A 177 -10.66 -17.24 11.98
CA LYS A 177 -10.06 -16.22 12.86
C LYS A 177 -9.04 -15.35 12.11
N LEU A 178 -8.22 -15.98 11.27
CA LEU A 178 -7.26 -15.26 10.43
C LEU A 178 -7.99 -14.30 9.48
N THR A 179 -9.01 -14.78 8.77
CA THR A 179 -9.86 -13.97 7.86
C THR A 179 -10.45 -12.76 8.59
N ASP A 180 -11.05 -12.99 9.77
CA ASP A 180 -11.67 -11.91 10.56
C ASP A 180 -10.65 -10.86 10.98
N SER A 181 -9.43 -11.27 11.32
CA SER A 181 -8.33 -10.36 11.65
C SER A 181 -7.92 -9.48 10.46
N TYR A 182 -7.89 -10.03 9.25
CA TYR A 182 -7.56 -9.27 8.03
C TYR A 182 -8.71 -8.35 7.60
N ILE A 183 -9.96 -8.76 7.75
CA ILE A 183 -11.13 -7.90 7.53
C ILE A 183 -11.09 -6.71 8.50
N ALA A 184 -10.82 -6.95 9.79
CA ALA A 184 -10.67 -5.88 10.77
C ALA A 184 -9.55 -4.89 10.42
N LYS A 185 -8.43 -5.37 9.86
CA LYS A 185 -7.34 -4.50 9.35
C LYS A 185 -7.82 -3.64 8.18
N ILE A 186 -8.55 -4.21 7.22
CA ILE A 186 -9.13 -3.46 6.09
C ILE A 186 -10.04 -2.36 6.62
N ASP A 187 -10.92 -2.67 7.58
CA ASP A 187 -11.84 -1.71 8.17
C ASP A 187 -11.11 -0.58 8.91
N GLN A 188 -10.05 -0.91 9.63
CA GLN A 188 -9.23 0.07 10.34
C GLN A 188 -8.51 1.01 9.36
N LEU A 189 -7.91 0.47 8.28
CA LEU A 189 -7.25 1.25 7.24
C LEU A 189 -8.25 2.17 6.53
N SER A 190 -9.41 1.62 6.14
CA SER A 190 -10.48 2.39 5.49
C SER A 190 -10.98 3.54 6.37
N LYS A 191 -11.28 3.30 7.64
CA LYS A 191 -11.71 4.34 8.59
C LYS A 191 -10.63 5.40 8.83
N GLY A 192 -9.36 4.99 8.88
CA GLY A 192 -8.24 5.93 8.99
C GLY A 192 -8.17 6.86 7.79
N LYS A 193 -8.26 6.30 6.58
CA LYS A 193 -8.19 7.06 5.33
C LYS A 193 -9.43 7.95 5.12
N GLU A 194 -10.61 7.48 5.50
CA GLU A 194 -11.84 8.30 5.47
C GLU A 194 -11.71 9.55 6.35
N LYS A 195 -11.17 9.40 7.57
CA LYS A 195 -10.89 10.55 8.43
C LYS A 195 -9.90 11.52 7.79
N GLU A 196 -8.85 11.02 7.15
CA GLU A 196 -7.89 11.88 6.43
C GLU A 196 -8.58 12.70 5.33
N ILE A 197 -9.47 12.07 4.53
CA ILE A 197 -10.19 12.73 3.45
C ILE A 197 -11.14 13.81 3.99
N MET A 198 -11.80 13.55 5.13
CA MET A 198 -12.82 14.43 5.69
C MET A 198 -12.27 15.56 6.57
N GLN A 199 -11.06 15.42 7.13
CA GLN A 199 -10.47 16.37 8.08
C GLN A 199 -9.65 17.51 7.46
N VAL A 200 -9.61 17.65 6.15
CA VAL A 200 -8.84 18.71 5.46
C VAL A 200 -9.66 19.96 5.26
#